data_8535702c4b50c459bb79ca28ddec6733
#
_entry.id   8535702c4b50c459bb79ca28ddec6733
#
_cell.length_a   1.000
_cell.length_b   1.000
_cell.length_c   1.000
_cell.angle_alpha   90.00
_cell.angle_beta   90.00
_cell.angle_gamma   90.00
#
_symmetry.space_group_name_H-M   'P 1'
#
loop_
_entity.id
_entity.type
_entity.pdbx_description
1 polymer ?
#
loop_
_entity_poly.entity_id
_entity_poly.type
_entity_poly.pdbx_seq_one_letter_code
_entity_poly.pdbx_strand_id
1 'polypeptide(L)'
;REELKAEIMNPVGWDSVYEMVGPENIKVLHLSSFPHLKGMSLKEIGEKESKEPLDALFDILAEEMGLAIMTDVTTTEENVEKIMKHSAMCYGSDSLFSSPVPHPRSYRGTVEFLSKYVRDRKVIAIEDAIRKLSGAAAERLRINKERGYVKEGLSADLVLFSLDKLGYDEDSCQNYGIEYVFVGGKPVVANG
;
A
#
# COMPACT_ATOMS: atom_id res chain seq x y z
N ARG A 1 23.20 -19.34 -7.52
CA ARG A 1 22.03 -18.82 -8.25
C ARG A 1 21.09 -19.95 -8.67
N GLU A 2 21.55 -20.99 -9.34
CA GLU A 2 20.71 -22.10 -9.84
C GLU A 2 19.94 -22.80 -8.71
N GLU A 3 20.57 -23.01 -7.56
CA GLU A 3 19.92 -23.57 -6.38
C GLU A 3 18.78 -22.68 -5.87
N LEU A 4 19.01 -21.35 -5.77
CA LEU A 4 17.99 -20.37 -5.39
C LEU A 4 16.85 -20.30 -6.41
N LYS A 5 17.14 -20.39 -7.71
CA LYS A 5 16.11 -20.46 -8.74
C LYS A 5 15.21 -21.69 -8.56
N ALA A 6 15.85 -22.84 -8.37
CA ALA A 6 15.12 -24.10 -8.16
C ALA A 6 14.21 -24.00 -6.92
N GLU A 7 14.68 -23.39 -5.86
CA GLU A 7 13.94 -23.19 -4.62
C GLU A 7 12.77 -22.21 -4.78
N ILE A 8 12.96 -21.09 -5.51
CA ILE A 8 11.91 -20.11 -5.82
C ILE A 8 10.83 -20.72 -6.73
N MET A 9 11.23 -21.51 -7.73
CA MET A 9 10.32 -22.13 -8.69
C MET A 9 9.64 -23.41 -8.17
N ASN A 10 10.18 -24.03 -7.10
CA ASN A 10 9.61 -25.22 -6.49
C ASN A 10 9.70 -25.11 -4.96
N PRO A 11 8.97 -24.16 -4.35
CA PRO A 11 9.07 -23.91 -2.92
C PRO A 11 8.54 -25.08 -2.10
N VAL A 12 9.22 -25.40 -1.00
CA VAL A 12 8.81 -26.45 -0.06
C VAL A 12 8.62 -25.85 1.33
N GLY A 13 7.35 -25.83 1.79
CA GLY A 13 6.99 -25.31 3.11
C GLY A 13 6.88 -23.78 3.19
N TRP A 14 6.90 -23.07 2.07
CA TRP A 14 6.65 -21.63 1.94
C TRP A 14 6.07 -21.31 0.56
N ASP A 15 5.51 -20.12 0.38
CA ASP A 15 4.92 -19.68 -0.88
C ASP A 15 5.85 -18.69 -1.58
N SER A 16 6.20 -18.96 -2.84
CA SER A 16 6.98 -18.04 -3.67
C SER A 16 6.08 -16.96 -4.28
N VAL A 17 6.31 -15.70 -3.91
CA VAL A 17 5.62 -14.55 -4.52
C VAL A 17 5.89 -14.51 -6.02
N TYR A 18 7.12 -14.78 -6.46
CA TYR A 18 7.48 -14.81 -7.87
C TYR A 18 6.65 -15.81 -8.67
N GLU A 19 6.47 -17.02 -8.13
CA GLU A 19 5.67 -18.07 -8.79
C GLU A 19 4.16 -17.76 -8.74
N MET A 20 3.67 -17.29 -7.57
CA MET A 20 2.25 -16.98 -7.39
C MET A 20 1.73 -15.87 -8.30
N VAL A 21 2.50 -14.79 -8.46
CA VAL A 21 2.02 -13.60 -9.23
C VAL A 21 2.57 -13.54 -10.64
N GLY A 22 3.69 -14.20 -10.92
CA GLY A 22 4.38 -14.16 -12.20
C GLY A 22 5.20 -12.89 -12.43
N PRO A 23 6.29 -12.98 -13.22
CA PRO A 23 7.20 -11.86 -13.46
C PRO A 23 6.56 -10.67 -14.18
N GLU A 24 5.46 -10.86 -14.90
CA GLU A 24 4.70 -9.78 -15.56
C GLU A 24 3.93 -8.88 -14.58
N ASN A 25 3.63 -9.41 -13.38
CA ASN A 25 2.86 -8.71 -12.35
C ASN A 25 3.73 -8.13 -11.22
N ILE A 26 5.05 -8.33 -11.27
CA ILE A 26 6.02 -7.73 -10.35
C ILE A 26 6.67 -6.55 -11.05
N LYS A 27 6.36 -5.31 -10.62
CA LYS A 27 6.87 -4.07 -11.22
C LYS A 27 7.83 -3.34 -10.29
N VAL A 28 8.90 -2.84 -10.86
CA VAL A 28 9.90 -2.06 -10.13
C VAL A 28 9.45 -0.61 -10.00
N LEU A 29 9.40 -0.08 -8.78
CA LEU A 29 9.06 1.31 -8.49
C LEU A 29 10.28 2.20 -8.34
N HIS A 30 11.33 1.68 -7.71
CA HIS A 30 12.57 2.43 -7.48
C HIS A 30 13.79 1.52 -7.53
N LEU A 31 14.77 1.96 -8.31
CA LEU A 31 16.12 1.43 -8.38
C LEU A 31 17.10 2.59 -8.44
N SER A 32 18.09 2.59 -7.57
CA SER A 32 19.14 3.63 -7.55
C SER A 32 20.14 3.43 -8.68
N SER A 33 20.58 2.18 -8.89
CA SER A 33 21.60 1.82 -9.88
C SER A 33 21.02 1.65 -11.29
N PHE A 34 19.73 1.35 -11.43
CA PHE A 34 19.06 1.10 -12.71
C PHE A 34 17.81 1.98 -12.90
N PRO A 35 17.91 3.33 -12.85
CA PRO A 35 16.74 4.21 -12.92
C PRO A 35 15.94 4.07 -14.22
N HIS A 36 16.57 3.59 -15.30
CA HIS A 36 15.96 3.37 -16.62
C HIS A 36 15.02 2.13 -16.68
N LEU A 37 15.00 1.32 -15.63
CA LEU A 37 14.11 0.16 -15.49
C LEU A 37 12.85 0.48 -14.64
N LYS A 38 12.76 1.69 -14.10
CA LYS A 38 11.60 2.12 -13.29
C LYS A 38 10.29 1.94 -14.06
N GLY A 39 9.30 1.35 -13.39
CA GLY A 39 7.95 1.10 -13.93
C GLY A 39 7.82 -0.17 -14.78
N MET A 40 8.94 -0.83 -15.12
CA MET A 40 8.92 -2.08 -15.87
C MET A 40 8.61 -3.28 -14.96
N SER A 41 7.95 -4.29 -15.52
CA SER A 41 7.81 -5.60 -14.89
C SER A 41 9.12 -6.38 -15.01
N LEU A 42 9.29 -7.40 -14.16
CA LEU A 42 10.46 -8.29 -14.25
C LEU A 42 10.53 -9.01 -15.60
N LYS A 43 9.37 -9.33 -16.21
CA LYS A 43 9.31 -9.89 -17.55
C LYS A 43 9.86 -8.92 -18.60
N GLU A 44 9.39 -7.67 -18.61
CA GLU A 44 9.87 -6.64 -19.54
C GLU A 44 11.36 -6.35 -19.34
N ILE A 45 11.85 -6.39 -18.10
CA ILE A 45 13.29 -6.23 -17.79
C ILE A 45 14.09 -7.41 -18.36
N GLY A 46 13.61 -8.63 -18.15
CA GLY A 46 14.24 -9.83 -18.71
C GLY A 46 14.35 -9.78 -20.22
N GLU A 47 13.27 -9.41 -20.92
CA GLU A 47 13.24 -9.24 -22.37
C GLU A 47 14.25 -8.16 -22.84
N LYS A 48 14.28 -6.99 -22.17
CA LYS A 48 15.18 -5.87 -22.46
C LYS A 48 16.65 -6.23 -22.26
N GLU A 49 16.97 -6.93 -21.19
CA GLU A 49 18.33 -7.34 -20.83
C GLU A 49 18.75 -8.67 -21.49
N SER A 50 17.85 -9.30 -22.29
CA SER A 50 18.05 -10.62 -22.89
C SER A 50 18.44 -11.69 -21.87
N LYS A 51 17.74 -11.71 -20.73
CA LYS A 51 17.93 -12.63 -19.60
C LYS A 51 16.60 -13.26 -19.18
N GLU A 52 16.69 -14.38 -18.49
CA GLU A 52 15.54 -14.88 -17.73
C GLU A 52 15.12 -13.83 -16.67
N PRO A 53 13.80 -13.58 -16.46
CA PRO A 53 13.33 -12.58 -15.50
C PRO A 53 13.88 -12.75 -14.08
N LEU A 54 14.07 -14.01 -13.65
CA LEU A 54 14.64 -14.32 -12.33
C LEU A 54 16.13 -14.01 -12.24
N ASP A 55 16.88 -14.15 -13.34
CA ASP A 55 18.29 -13.72 -13.40
C ASP A 55 18.40 -12.19 -13.34
N ALA A 56 17.53 -11.48 -14.05
CA ALA A 56 17.45 -10.03 -13.98
C ALA A 56 17.12 -9.56 -12.55
N LEU A 57 16.20 -10.23 -11.86
CA LEU A 57 15.89 -9.97 -10.46
C LEU A 57 17.12 -10.13 -9.56
N PHE A 58 17.88 -11.22 -9.72
CA PHE A 58 19.08 -11.43 -8.92
C PHE A 58 20.17 -10.38 -9.17
N ASP A 59 20.32 -9.92 -10.40
CA ASP A 59 21.25 -8.84 -10.72
C ASP A 59 20.82 -7.52 -10.05
N ILE A 60 19.54 -7.21 -10.10
CA ILE A 60 18.96 -6.03 -9.41
C ILE A 60 19.20 -6.12 -7.91
N LEU A 61 18.84 -7.24 -7.27
CA LEU A 61 18.97 -7.39 -5.82
C LEU A 61 20.42 -7.32 -5.36
N ALA A 62 21.35 -7.86 -6.15
CA ALA A 62 22.78 -7.81 -5.84
C ALA A 62 23.34 -6.39 -5.91
N GLU A 63 22.95 -5.60 -6.91
CA GLU A 63 23.43 -4.22 -7.10
C GLU A 63 22.74 -3.23 -6.14
N GLU A 64 21.43 -3.37 -5.94
CA GLU A 64 20.65 -2.48 -5.07
C GLU A 64 20.83 -2.78 -3.57
N MET A 65 21.54 -3.86 -3.21
CA MET A 65 21.78 -4.23 -1.81
C MET A 65 20.50 -4.24 -0.93
N GLY A 66 19.36 -4.66 -1.52
CA GLY A 66 18.07 -4.74 -0.85
C GLY A 66 17.29 -3.43 -0.77
N LEU A 67 17.72 -2.36 -1.45
CA LEU A 67 17.02 -1.06 -1.49
C LEU A 67 16.02 -0.94 -2.65
N ALA A 68 15.92 -1.95 -3.49
CA ALA A 68 14.92 -2.02 -4.56
C ALA A 68 13.49 -2.01 -3.98
N ILE A 69 12.61 -1.20 -4.56
CA ILE A 69 11.18 -1.16 -4.22
C ILE A 69 10.37 -1.66 -5.41
N MET A 70 9.46 -2.57 -5.13
CA MET A 70 8.57 -3.14 -6.13
C MET A 70 7.10 -3.08 -5.69
N THR A 71 6.19 -3.25 -6.64
CA THR A 71 4.79 -3.61 -6.40
C THR A 71 4.49 -4.94 -7.06
N ASP A 72 3.56 -5.66 -6.49
CA ASP A 72 2.99 -6.87 -7.06
C ASP A 72 1.46 -6.82 -7.08
N VAL A 73 0.87 -7.61 -7.96
CA VAL A 73 -0.60 -7.75 -8.06
C VAL A 73 -0.97 -9.13 -7.54
N THR A 74 -1.27 -9.21 -6.25
CA THR A 74 -1.59 -10.46 -5.56
C THR A 74 -3.07 -10.80 -5.52
N THR A 75 -3.96 -9.86 -5.91
CA THR A 75 -5.41 -10.09 -5.87
C THR A 75 -6.15 -9.27 -6.93
N THR A 76 -7.40 -9.59 -7.17
CA THR A 76 -8.28 -8.88 -8.12
C THR A 76 -9.08 -7.78 -7.42
N GLU A 77 -9.52 -6.76 -8.17
CA GLU A 77 -10.44 -5.72 -7.67
C GLU A 77 -11.72 -6.32 -7.06
N GLU A 78 -12.28 -7.37 -7.67
CA GLU A 78 -13.46 -8.05 -7.15
C GLU A 78 -13.22 -8.63 -5.75
N ASN A 79 -12.07 -9.28 -5.54
CA ASN A 79 -11.69 -9.81 -4.23
C ASN A 79 -11.46 -8.70 -3.22
N VAL A 80 -10.81 -7.59 -3.62
CA VAL A 80 -10.62 -6.40 -2.76
C VAL A 80 -11.99 -5.88 -2.29
N GLU A 81 -12.94 -5.66 -3.21
CA GLU A 81 -14.28 -5.21 -2.86
C GLU A 81 -15.05 -6.18 -1.97
N LYS A 82 -14.92 -7.47 -2.23
CA LYS A 82 -15.54 -8.52 -1.40
C LYS A 82 -15.00 -8.50 0.03
N ILE A 83 -13.69 -8.36 0.18
CA ILE A 83 -13.03 -8.24 1.47
C ILE A 83 -13.46 -6.94 2.18
N MET A 84 -13.52 -5.82 1.45
CA MET A 84 -13.98 -4.53 2.00
C MET A 84 -15.37 -4.59 2.61
N LYS A 85 -16.30 -5.34 2.00
CA LYS A 85 -17.67 -5.54 2.49
C LYS A 85 -17.76 -6.42 3.74
N HIS A 86 -16.74 -7.20 4.03
CA HIS A 86 -16.77 -8.10 5.18
C HIS A 86 -16.72 -7.34 6.51
N SER A 87 -17.61 -7.70 7.45
CA SER A 87 -17.74 -7.01 8.75
C SER A 87 -16.47 -7.09 9.61
N ALA A 88 -15.68 -8.13 9.46
CA ALA A 88 -14.44 -8.33 10.20
C ALA A 88 -13.23 -7.60 9.60
N MET A 89 -13.36 -6.95 8.44
CA MET A 89 -12.26 -6.22 7.81
C MET A 89 -11.91 -4.98 8.63
N CYS A 90 -10.60 -4.78 8.87
CA CYS A 90 -9.99 -3.53 9.28
C CYS A 90 -8.95 -3.14 8.25
N TYR A 91 -8.80 -1.85 8.00
CA TYR A 91 -7.76 -1.34 7.11
C TYR A 91 -6.40 -1.39 7.80
N GLY A 92 -5.38 -1.83 7.05
CA GLY A 92 -3.97 -1.76 7.43
C GLY A 92 -3.14 -1.39 6.21
N SER A 93 -2.29 -0.37 6.32
CA SER A 93 -1.48 0.11 5.20
C SER A 93 -0.24 -0.72 4.94
N ASP A 94 0.28 -1.41 5.95
CA ASP A 94 1.58 -2.11 5.91
C ASP A 94 2.71 -1.18 5.38
N SER A 95 2.66 0.10 5.78
CA SER A 95 3.56 1.14 5.28
C SER A 95 4.96 1.01 5.82
N LEU A 96 5.95 1.13 4.92
CA LEU A 96 7.36 1.28 5.26
C LEU A 96 7.92 2.50 4.54
N PHE A 97 8.73 3.29 5.26
CA PHE A 97 9.45 4.45 4.72
C PHE A 97 10.95 4.14 4.65
N SER A 98 11.30 3.04 3.99
CA SER A 98 12.67 2.53 3.86
C SER A 98 13.40 3.00 2.59
N SER A 99 12.71 3.75 1.73
CA SER A 99 13.23 4.20 0.43
C SER A 99 12.97 5.69 0.23
N PRO A 100 13.82 6.39 -0.55
CA PRO A 100 13.57 7.78 -0.99
C PRO A 100 12.26 7.94 -1.76
N VAL A 101 11.80 6.88 -2.43
CA VAL A 101 10.50 6.86 -3.11
C VAL A 101 9.55 5.98 -2.30
N PRO A 102 8.51 6.57 -1.67
CA PRO A 102 7.58 5.81 -0.86
C PRO A 102 6.73 4.87 -1.73
N HIS A 103 6.47 3.67 -1.20
CA HIS A 103 5.49 2.77 -1.82
C HIS A 103 4.10 3.44 -1.85
N PRO A 104 3.28 3.27 -2.91
CA PRO A 104 1.94 3.89 -3.00
C PRO A 104 1.06 3.70 -1.76
N ARG A 105 1.10 2.52 -1.14
CA ARG A 105 0.36 2.25 0.12
C ARG A 105 0.74 3.18 1.28
N SER A 106 1.95 3.78 1.25
CA SER A 106 2.45 4.64 2.33
C SER A 106 1.86 6.04 2.29
N TYR A 107 1.52 6.57 1.12
CA TYR A 107 0.99 7.93 1.00
C TYR A 107 -0.47 7.99 0.55
N ARG A 108 -0.93 7.11 -0.34
CA ARG A 108 -2.28 7.21 -0.90
C ARG A 108 -3.29 6.20 -0.37
N GLY A 109 -2.86 5.10 0.27
CA GLY A 109 -3.73 3.96 0.57
C GLY A 109 -5.03 4.31 1.29
N THR A 110 -4.97 5.13 2.36
CA THR A 110 -6.17 5.57 3.09
C THR A 110 -7.04 6.51 2.25
N VAL A 111 -6.40 7.43 1.50
CA VAL A 111 -7.09 8.39 0.64
C VAL A 111 -7.76 7.67 -0.53
N GLU A 112 -7.07 6.72 -1.16
CA GLU A 112 -7.63 5.88 -2.22
C GLU A 112 -8.80 5.01 -1.71
N PHE A 113 -8.69 4.47 -0.50
CA PHE A 113 -9.77 3.72 0.14
C PHE A 113 -11.07 4.55 0.21
N LEU A 114 -10.97 5.81 0.61
CA LEU A 114 -12.12 6.71 0.73
C LEU A 114 -12.55 7.29 -0.62
N SER A 115 -11.63 7.76 -1.46
CA SER A 115 -11.98 8.40 -2.73
C SER A 115 -12.49 7.39 -3.75
N LYS A 116 -11.71 6.35 -4.04
CA LYS A 116 -12.03 5.34 -5.07
C LYS A 116 -13.20 4.45 -4.65
N TYR A 117 -13.13 3.84 -3.46
CA TYR A 117 -14.08 2.79 -3.08
C TYR A 117 -15.33 3.31 -2.38
N VAL A 118 -15.26 4.44 -1.67
CA VAL A 118 -16.43 5.03 -1.02
C VAL A 118 -17.10 6.06 -1.94
N ARG A 119 -16.38 7.11 -2.35
CA ARG A 119 -16.95 8.20 -3.14
C ARG A 119 -17.31 7.75 -4.56
N ASP A 120 -16.35 7.20 -5.31
CA ASP A 120 -16.50 6.99 -6.74
C ASP A 120 -17.23 5.68 -7.06
N ARG A 121 -16.82 4.57 -6.46
CA ARG A 121 -17.36 3.23 -6.74
C ARG A 121 -18.51 2.82 -5.81
N LYS A 122 -18.69 3.52 -4.69
CA LYS A 122 -19.77 3.27 -3.71
C LYS A 122 -19.83 1.81 -3.23
N VAL A 123 -18.66 1.20 -3.03
CA VAL A 123 -18.50 -0.20 -2.62
C VAL A 123 -19.04 -0.43 -1.21
N ILE A 124 -18.77 0.52 -0.32
CA ILE A 124 -19.23 0.57 1.08
C ILE A 124 -19.65 2.00 1.45
N ALA A 125 -20.51 2.13 2.45
CA ALA A 125 -20.90 3.44 3.00
C ALA A 125 -19.74 4.10 3.75
N ILE A 126 -19.75 5.44 3.81
CA ILE A 126 -18.70 6.22 4.49
C ILE A 126 -18.57 5.86 5.97
N GLU A 127 -19.69 5.62 6.65
CA GLU A 127 -19.73 5.27 8.06
C GLU A 127 -19.01 3.93 8.33
N ASP A 128 -19.24 2.92 7.46
CA ASP A 128 -18.56 1.63 7.58
C ASP A 128 -17.08 1.75 7.23
N ALA A 129 -16.73 2.55 6.24
CA ALA A 129 -15.34 2.84 5.88
C ALA A 129 -14.58 3.48 7.05
N ILE A 130 -15.12 4.53 7.66
CA ILE A 130 -14.52 5.20 8.83
C ILE A 130 -14.40 4.23 10.02
N ARG A 131 -15.44 3.42 10.27
CA ARG A 131 -15.37 2.37 11.29
C ARG A 131 -14.20 1.41 11.04
N LYS A 132 -14.00 0.95 9.82
CA LYS A 132 -12.92 0.03 9.42
C LYS A 132 -11.53 0.66 9.51
N LEU A 133 -11.43 1.97 9.23
CA LEU A 133 -10.18 2.73 9.34
C LEU A 133 -9.78 3.05 10.78
N SER A 134 -10.72 3.10 11.73
CA SER A 134 -10.48 3.64 13.06
C SER A 134 -11.07 2.76 14.18
N GLY A 135 -12.39 2.86 14.43
CA GLY A 135 -13.04 2.23 15.59
C GLY A 135 -12.86 0.72 15.63
N ALA A 136 -13.06 0.01 14.53
CA ALA A 136 -12.93 -1.44 14.47
C ALA A 136 -11.49 -1.90 14.75
N ALA A 137 -10.49 -1.16 14.26
CA ALA A 137 -9.10 -1.44 14.57
C ALA A 137 -8.78 -1.20 16.05
N ALA A 138 -9.29 -0.09 16.62
CA ALA A 138 -9.12 0.24 18.03
C ALA A 138 -9.75 -0.82 18.95
N GLU A 139 -10.93 -1.33 18.61
CA GLU A 139 -11.61 -2.42 19.35
C GLU A 139 -10.78 -3.71 19.32
N ARG A 140 -10.26 -4.10 18.16
CA ARG A 140 -9.43 -5.31 18.02
C ARG A 140 -8.14 -5.23 18.83
N LEU A 141 -7.52 -4.05 18.84
CA LEU A 141 -6.30 -3.79 19.61
C LEU A 141 -6.59 -3.50 21.09
N ARG A 142 -7.88 -3.43 21.50
CA ARG A 142 -8.33 -3.13 22.86
C ARG A 142 -7.87 -1.75 23.36
N ILE A 143 -7.70 -0.79 22.46
CA ILE A 143 -7.35 0.61 22.77
C ILE A 143 -8.53 1.57 22.59
N ASN A 144 -9.73 1.05 22.36
CA ASN A 144 -10.96 1.82 22.13
C ASN A 144 -11.45 2.61 23.36
N LYS A 145 -10.83 2.43 24.51
CA LYS A 145 -11.04 3.28 25.70
C LYS A 145 -10.15 4.55 25.70
N GLU A 146 -9.20 4.62 24.78
CA GLU A 146 -8.23 5.72 24.66
C GLU A 146 -8.40 6.47 23.35
N ARG A 147 -8.69 5.77 22.23
CA ARG A 147 -8.76 6.32 20.89
C ARG A 147 -9.65 5.49 19.94
N GLY A 148 -9.79 5.97 18.70
CA GLY A 148 -10.55 5.29 17.64
C GLY A 148 -11.97 5.82 17.46
N TYR A 149 -12.44 6.69 18.34
CA TYR A 149 -13.74 7.34 18.28
C TYR A 149 -13.67 8.81 18.62
N VAL A 150 -14.59 9.60 18.06
CA VAL A 150 -14.81 10.99 18.45
C VAL A 150 -15.74 11.00 19.66
N LYS A 151 -15.16 11.04 20.85
CA LYS A 151 -15.89 10.96 22.13
C LYS A 151 -15.13 11.71 23.23
N GLU A 152 -15.87 12.38 24.14
CA GLU A 152 -15.27 13.02 25.31
C GLU A 152 -14.44 12.05 26.15
N GLY A 153 -13.28 12.51 26.59
CA GLY A 153 -12.31 11.74 27.38
C GLY A 153 -11.37 10.86 26.59
N LEU A 154 -11.54 10.75 25.25
CA LEU A 154 -10.59 10.05 24.37
C LEU A 154 -9.55 11.00 23.80
N SER A 155 -8.45 10.43 23.31
CA SER A 155 -7.40 11.18 22.59
C SER A 155 -7.98 11.89 21.37
N ALA A 156 -7.67 13.16 21.23
CA ALA A 156 -8.09 13.98 20.10
C ALA A 156 -7.15 13.75 18.88
N ASP A 157 -7.19 12.51 18.35
CA ASP A 157 -6.58 12.13 17.08
C ASP A 157 -7.66 12.24 16.01
N LEU A 158 -7.71 13.37 15.32
CA LEU A 158 -8.84 13.76 14.48
C LEU A 158 -8.37 14.15 13.08
N VAL A 159 -9.18 13.82 12.08
CA VAL A 159 -8.97 14.26 10.70
C VAL A 159 -10.22 14.97 10.21
N LEU A 160 -10.07 16.20 9.72
CA LEU A 160 -11.09 16.93 9.00
C LEU A 160 -10.78 16.91 7.51
N PHE A 161 -11.69 16.38 6.71
CA PHE A 161 -11.51 16.25 5.26
C PHE A 161 -12.81 16.47 4.50
N SER A 162 -12.69 16.81 3.22
CA SER A 162 -13.81 16.87 2.28
C SER A 162 -13.79 15.63 1.40
N LEU A 163 -14.79 14.74 1.52
CA LEU A 163 -14.86 13.53 0.72
C LEU A 163 -14.87 13.83 -0.78
N ASP A 164 -15.61 14.90 -1.20
CA ASP A 164 -15.72 15.29 -2.62
C ASP A 164 -14.38 15.76 -3.21
N LYS A 165 -13.51 16.35 -2.36
CA LYS A 165 -12.22 16.88 -2.77
C LYS A 165 -11.07 15.90 -2.50
N LEU A 166 -11.32 14.80 -1.78
CA LEU A 166 -10.28 13.89 -1.35
C LEU A 166 -9.64 13.18 -2.54
N GLY A 167 -8.33 13.23 -2.63
CA GLY A 167 -7.57 12.59 -3.68
C GLY A 167 -6.07 12.63 -3.43
N TYR A 168 -5.30 12.18 -4.42
CA TYR A 168 -3.85 12.12 -4.36
C TYR A 168 -3.23 12.42 -5.73
N ASP A 169 -2.00 12.86 -5.70
CA ASP A 169 -1.14 13.04 -6.87
C ASP A 169 -0.02 12.02 -6.83
N GLU A 170 0.13 11.22 -7.90
CA GLU A 170 1.10 10.13 -7.95
C GLU A 170 2.54 10.63 -8.15
N ASP A 171 2.71 11.74 -8.85
CA ASP A 171 4.04 12.28 -9.16
C ASP A 171 4.67 12.96 -7.94
N SER A 172 3.86 13.74 -7.21
CA SER A 172 4.33 14.43 -6.00
C SER A 172 4.19 13.60 -4.72
N CYS A 173 3.50 12.45 -4.76
CA CYS A 173 3.13 11.65 -3.59
C CYS A 173 2.34 12.42 -2.52
N GLN A 174 1.62 13.46 -2.94
CA GLN A 174 0.83 14.32 -2.05
C GLN A 174 -0.65 13.95 -2.07
N ASN A 175 -1.30 14.12 -0.91
CA ASN A 175 -2.73 13.99 -0.77
C ASN A 175 -3.36 15.39 -0.71
N TYR A 176 -4.60 15.50 -1.18
CA TYR A 176 -5.39 16.73 -1.11
C TYR A 176 -6.82 16.45 -0.61
N GLY A 177 -7.50 17.50 -0.18
CA GLY A 177 -8.85 17.40 0.41
C GLY A 177 -8.84 17.06 1.90
N ILE A 178 -7.66 16.97 2.54
CA ILE A 178 -7.50 16.88 3.99
C ILE A 178 -7.24 18.30 4.51
N GLU A 179 -8.14 18.84 5.32
CA GLU A 179 -8.03 20.22 5.81
C GLU A 179 -7.21 20.31 7.10
N TYR A 180 -7.49 19.42 8.06
CA TYR A 180 -6.76 19.38 9.34
C TYR A 180 -6.50 17.94 9.78
N VAL A 181 -5.33 17.76 10.41
CA VAL A 181 -5.01 16.54 11.16
C VAL A 181 -4.54 16.94 12.54
N PHE A 182 -5.13 16.35 13.57
CA PHE A 182 -4.75 16.52 14.96
C PHE A 182 -4.23 15.22 15.52
N VAL A 183 -3.14 15.28 16.27
CA VAL A 183 -2.57 14.17 17.04
C VAL A 183 -2.46 14.60 18.49
N GLY A 184 -3.18 13.92 19.37
CA GLY A 184 -3.28 14.29 20.78
C GLY A 184 -3.75 15.74 21.00
N GLY A 185 -4.66 16.23 20.15
CA GLY A 185 -5.18 17.60 20.19
C GLY A 185 -4.28 18.68 19.56
N LYS A 186 -3.09 18.31 19.07
CA LYS A 186 -2.17 19.28 18.42
C LYS A 186 -2.33 19.18 16.90
N PRO A 187 -2.53 20.31 16.19
CA PRO A 187 -2.59 20.30 14.73
C PRO A 187 -1.20 19.95 14.16
N VAL A 188 -1.17 18.93 13.30
CA VAL A 188 0.03 18.49 12.54
C VAL A 188 -0.11 18.76 11.04
N VAL A 189 -1.35 18.94 10.56
CA VAL A 189 -1.69 19.48 9.25
C VAL A 189 -2.74 20.55 9.45
N ALA A 190 -2.60 21.69 8.77
CA ALA A 190 -3.55 22.80 8.80
C ALA A 190 -3.62 23.47 7.43
N ASN A 191 -4.85 23.66 6.92
CA ASN A 191 -5.17 24.26 5.63
C ASN A 191 -4.68 23.47 4.41
N GLY A 192 -4.66 22.14 4.52
CA GLY A 192 -4.53 21.19 3.44
C GLY A 192 -3.19 21.04 2.82
#